data_bb7dc1ef7491f96866b78fa798a4cc26
#
_entry.id   bb7dc1ef7491f96866b78fa798a4cc26
#
_cell.length_a   1.000
_cell.length_b   1.000
_cell.length_c   1.000
_cell.angle_alpha   90.00
_cell.angle_beta   90.00
_cell.angle_gamma   90.00
#
_symmetry.space_group_name_H-M   'P 1'
#
loop_
_entity.id
_entity.type
_entity.pdbx_description
1 polymer ?
#
loop_
_entity_poly.entity_id
_entity_poly.type
_entity_poly.pdbx_seq_one_letter_code
_entity_poly.pdbx_strand_id
1 'polypeptide(L)'
;MKIKGKIRGLVLTTLKEYIIAKKGKEGVKKVEKKIKEINHSFSFEGISSVRWYPANIIHLVMLLVLEVFGWSEEKNFEIGYEVPINSIIAKLMLRAFVSLPVAFKTTPRFWRNYTDLGEMNWVKTDIQKREAVLRLTDYPKVHLAIYEYFRGYLKKIMETMIKSKNLRVEITKSIYKGDEFTEFTFAW
;
A
#
# COMPACT_ATOMS: atom_id res chain seq x y z
N MET A 1 -1.49 5.18 -19.43
CA MET A 1 -1.29 3.71 -19.46
C MET A 1 -2.53 3.04 -18.87
N LYS A 2 -3.18 2.09 -19.60
CA LYS A 2 -4.33 1.35 -19.05
C LYS A 2 -3.78 0.19 -18.20
N ILE A 3 -3.80 0.35 -16.89
CA ILE A 3 -3.49 -0.75 -15.97
C ILE A 3 -4.71 -1.67 -15.98
N LYS A 4 -4.54 -2.90 -16.50
CA LYS A 4 -5.56 -3.94 -16.42
C LYS A 4 -5.38 -4.66 -15.10
N GLY A 5 -6.40 -4.62 -14.24
CA GLY A 5 -6.40 -5.30 -12.95
C GLY A 5 -7.26 -4.56 -11.93
N LYS A 6 -7.46 -5.19 -10.80
CA LYS A 6 -8.35 -4.73 -9.75
C LYS A 6 -7.67 -4.77 -8.39
N ILE A 7 -8.08 -3.85 -7.53
CA ILE A 7 -7.64 -3.76 -6.14
C ILE A 7 -8.89 -3.65 -5.26
N ARG A 8 -8.85 -4.19 -4.06
CA ARG A 8 -9.94 -4.06 -3.08
C ARG A 8 -10.13 -2.59 -2.68
N GLY A 9 -11.38 -2.19 -2.52
CA GLY A 9 -11.74 -0.84 -2.08
C GLY A 9 -11.23 -0.48 -0.69
N LEU A 10 -10.71 -1.44 0.06
CA LEU A 10 -10.06 -1.20 1.33
C LEU A 10 -8.98 -0.11 1.22
N VAL A 11 -8.20 -0.08 0.14
CA VAL A 11 -7.17 0.95 -0.09
C VAL A 11 -7.81 2.34 -0.15
N LEU A 12 -8.94 2.50 -0.82
CA LEU A 12 -9.64 3.78 -0.92
C LEU A 12 -10.32 4.18 0.40
N THR A 13 -10.92 3.22 1.12
CA THR A 13 -11.56 3.52 2.41
C THR A 13 -10.54 3.92 3.47
N THR A 14 -9.40 3.24 3.54
CA THR A 14 -8.33 3.60 4.48
C THR A 14 -7.65 4.91 4.12
N LEU A 15 -7.49 5.21 2.82
CA LEU A 15 -6.98 6.50 2.36
C LEU A 15 -7.95 7.64 2.72
N LYS A 16 -9.27 7.43 2.56
CA LYS A 16 -10.30 8.38 3.02
C LYS A 16 -10.19 8.65 4.52
N GLU A 17 -10.07 7.58 5.33
CA GLU A 17 -9.89 7.70 6.79
C GLU A 17 -8.64 8.51 7.14
N TYR A 18 -7.51 8.26 6.45
CA TYR A 18 -6.29 9.03 6.62
C TYR A 18 -6.48 10.51 6.28
N ILE A 19 -7.14 10.82 5.15
CA ILE A 19 -7.43 12.21 4.75
C ILE A 19 -8.30 12.90 5.81
N ILE A 20 -9.32 12.21 6.32
CA ILE A 20 -10.17 12.76 7.39
C ILE A 20 -9.34 13.09 8.63
N ALA A 21 -8.46 12.19 9.04
CA ALA A 21 -7.61 12.38 10.22
C ALA A 21 -6.64 13.57 10.07
N LYS A 22 -6.11 13.81 8.87
CA LYS A 22 -5.09 14.86 8.63
C LYS A 22 -5.68 16.20 8.12
N LYS A 23 -6.81 16.18 7.42
CA LYS A 23 -7.37 17.33 6.69
C LYS A 23 -8.86 17.52 6.89
N GLY A 24 -9.50 16.70 7.73
CA GLY A 24 -10.92 16.73 7.99
C GLY A 24 -11.80 16.31 6.79
N LYS A 25 -13.10 16.42 6.93
CA LYS A 25 -14.07 16.10 5.86
C LYS A 25 -13.91 17.01 4.63
N GLU A 26 -13.50 18.25 4.82
CA GLU A 26 -13.24 19.18 3.71
C GLU A 26 -12.06 18.73 2.85
N GLY A 27 -11.05 18.10 3.44
CA GLY A 27 -9.97 17.49 2.68
C GLY A 27 -10.47 16.40 1.72
N VAL A 28 -11.40 15.56 2.17
CA VAL A 28 -12.03 14.53 1.31
C VAL A 28 -12.77 15.16 0.16
N LYS A 29 -13.58 16.21 0.40
CA LYS A 29 -14.31 16.93 -0.65
C LYS A 29 -13.38 17.55 -1.70
N LYS A 30 -12.23 18.12 -1.28
CA LYS A 30 -11.23 18.68 -2.20
C LYS A 30 -10.68 17.61 -3.12
N VAL A 31 -10.29 16.45 -2.58
CA VAL A 31 -9.78 15.32 -3.36
C VAL A 31 -10.87 14.79 -4.30
N GLU A 32 -12.09 14.61 -3.81
CA GLU A 32 -13.21 14.12 -4.60
C GLU A 32 -13.55 15.06 -5.77
N LYS A 33 -13.56 16.38 -5.54
CA LYS A 33 -13.72 17.37 -6.59
C LYS A 33 -12.68 17.20 -7.69
N LYS A 34 -11.40 17.06 -7.30
CA LYS A 34 -10.29 16.88 -8.27
C LYS A 34 -10.42 15.58 -9.07
N ILE A 35 -10.83 14.49 -8.42
CA ILE A 35 -11.03 13.21 -9.12
C ILE A 35 -12.19 13.32 -10.12
N LYS A 36 -13.27 14.01 -9.78
CA LYS A 36 -14.44 14.20 -10.65
C LYS A 36 -14.12 14.96 -11.93
N GLU A 37 -13.07 15.76 -11.98
CA GLU A 37 -12.59 16.38 -13.22
C GLU A 37 -12.13 15.32 -14.26
N ILE A 38 -11.69 14.15 -13.80
CA ILE A 38 -11.16 13.05 -14.63
C ILE A 38 -12.17 11.90 -14.73
N ASN A 39 -12.87 11.61 -13.62
CA ASN A 39 -13.87 10.56 -13.51
C ASN A 39 -15.12 11.10 -12.80
N HIS A 40 -16.07 11.58 -13.58
CA HIS A 40 -17.29 12.25 -13.10
C HIS A 40 -18.14 11.40 -12.14
N SER A 41 -18.08 10.08 -12.26
CA SER A 41 -18.85 9.14 -11.43
C SER A 41 -18.17 8.77 -10.11
N PHE A 42 -16.93 9.24 -9.86
CA PHE A 42 -16.22 8.88 -8.64
C PHE A 42 -16.83 9.55 -7.42
N SER A 43 -17.07 8.76 -6.37
CA SER A 43 -17.37 9.26 -5.03
C SER A 43 -16.77 8.33 -3.99
N PHE A 44 -16.23 8.89 -2.90
CA PHE A 44 -15.84 8.10 -1.73
C PHE A 44 -17.05 7.55 -0.97
N GLU A 45 -18.24 8.13 -1.16
CA GLU A 45 -19.49 7.55 -0.67
C GLU A 45 -19.81 6.29 -1.48
N GLY A 46 -20.24 5.24 -0.83
CA GLY A 46 -20.57 3.97 -1.48
C GLY A 46 -19.36 3.11 -1.85
N ILE A 47 -18.11 3.53 -1.60
CA ILE A 47 -16.97 2.64 -1.73
C ILE A 47 -17.01 1.60 -0.61
N SER A 48 -17.10 0.33 -1.02
CA SER A 48 -17.05 -0.81 -0.12
C SER A 48 -15.62 -1.36 -0.03
N SER A 49 -15.12 -1.55 1.19
CA SER A 49 -13.79 -2.11 1.45
C SER A 49 -13.58 -3.50 0.86
N VAL A 50 -14.66 -4.28 0.70
CA VAL A 50 -14.61 -5.66 0.22
C VAL A 50 -14.88 -5.82 -1.29
N ARG A 51 -15.33 -4.77 -1.98
CA ARG A 51 -15.53 -4.81 -3.44
C ARG A 51 -14.23 -4.56 -4.18
N TRP A 52 -14.18 -5.05 -5.42
CA TRP A 52 -13.06 -4.85 -6.35
C TRP A 52 -13.28 -3.60 -7.19
N TYR A 53 -12.25 -2.79 -7.33
CA TYR A 53 -12.25 -1.57 -8.14
C TYR A 53 -11.10 -1.60 -9.14
N PRO A 54 -11.22 -0.94 -10.31
CA PRO A 54 -10.13 -0.84 -11.27
C PRO A 54 -8.86 -0.23 -10.63
N ALA A 55 -7.72 -0.89 -10.79
CA ALA A 55 -6.47 -0.48 -10.16
C ALA A 55 -6.00 0.92 -10.62
N ASN A 56 -6.24 1.28 -11.89
CA ASN A 56 -5.92 2.59 -12.41
C ASN A 56 -6.62 3.73 -11.64
N ILE A 57 -7.87 3.52 -11.20
CA ILE A 57 -8.60 4.50 -10.39
C ILE A 57 -7.97 4.64 -9.01
N ILE A 58 -7.62 3.52 -8.38
CA ILE A 58 -6.99 3.53 -7.05
C ILE A 58 -5.64 4.24 -7.09
N HIS A 59 -4.79 3.91 -8.07
CA HIS A 59 -3.50 4.57 -8.23
C HIS A 59 -3.65 6.06 -8.54
N LEU A 60 -4.63 6.43 -9.40
CA LEU A 60 -4.93 7.83 -9.69
C LEU A 60 -5.31 8.59 -8.42
N VAL A 61 -6.22 8.04 -7.61
CA VAL A 61 -6.65 8.67 -6.35
C VAL A 61 -5.46 8.88 -5.41
N MET A 62 -4.58 7.89 -5.28
CA MET A 62 -3.38 8.00 -4.44
C MET A 62 -2.46 9.14 -4.89
N LEU A 63 -2.26 9.30 -6.20
CA LEU A 63 -1.43 10.38 -6.74
C LEU A 63 -2.11 11.75 -6.62
N LEU A 64 -3.42 11.82 -6.89
CA LEU A 64 -4.17 13.08 -6.75
C LEU A 64 -4.22 13.59 -5.31
N VAL A 65 -4.21 12.71 -4.32
CA VAL A 65 -4.10 13.12 -2.92
C VAL A 65 -2.80 13.88 -2.66
N LEU A 66 -1.68 13.42 -3.22
CA LEU A 66 -0.41 14.15 -3.12
C LEU A 66 -0.49 15.52 -3.79
N GLU A 67 -1.02 15.57 -5.01
CA GLU A 67 -1.17 16.80 -5.79
C GLU A 67 -2.06 17.82 -5.07
N VAL A 68 -3.25 17.41 -4.62
CA VAL A 68 -4.24 18.29 -3.97
C VAL A 68 -3.71 18.95 -2.69
N PHE A 69 -2.85 18.27 -1.97
CA PHE A 69 -2.29 18.78 -0.73
C PHE A 69 -0.84 19.30 -0.85
N GLY A 70 -0.26 19.28 -2.05
CA GLY A 70 1.13 19.67 -2.27
C GLY A 70 2.12 18.78 -1.51
N TRP A 71 1.80 17.49 -1.34
CA TRP A 71 2.64 16.56 -0.63
C TRP A 71 3.67 15.91 -1.56
N SER A 72 4.88 15.68 -1.04
CA SER A 72 5.91 14.96 -1.79
C SER A 72 5.61 13.46 -1.90
N GLU A 73 6.36 12.74 -2.74
CA GLU A 73 6.20 11.30 -2.93
C GLU A 73 6.46 10.49 -1.65
N GLU A 74 7.38 10.98 -0.80
CA GLU A 74 7.69 10.37 0.49
C GLU A 74 6.48 10.37 1.44
N LYS A 75 5.50 11.28 1.20
CA LYS A 75 4.25 11.29 1.96
C LYS A 75 3.45 10.01 1.78
N ASN A 76 3.56 9.34 0.62
CA ASN A 76 2.91 8.05 0.43
C ASN A 76 3.52 6.95 1.33
N PHE A 77 4.81 7.03 1.67
CA PHE A 77 5.38 6.16 2.70
C PHE A 77 4.68 6.37 4.06
N GLU A 78 4.50 7.61 4.48
CA GLU A 78 3.80 7.91 5.74
C GLU A 78 2.34 7.43 5.71
N ILE A 79 1.64 7.64 4.58
CA ILE A 79 0.26 7.16 4.39
C ILE A 79 0.24 5.64 4.55
N GLY A 80 1.11 4.91 3.83
CA GLY A 80 1.21 3.46 3.93
C GLY A 80 1.53 2.99 5.35
N TYR A 81 2.40 3.68 6.06
CA TYR A 81 2.80 3.35 7.43
C TYR A 81 1.67 3.58 8.45
N GLU A 82 0.89 4.65 8.29
CA GLU A 82 -0.20 4.99 9.23
C GLU A 82 -1.51 4.24 8.97
N VAL A 83 -1.78 3.84 7.72
CA VAL A 83 -3.02 3.14 7.34
C VAL A 83 -3.32 1.90 8.22
N PRO A 84 -2.38 1.00 8.50
CA PRO A 84 -2.65 -0.15 9.36
C PRO A 84 -3.02 0.22 10.80
N ILE A 85 -2.63 1.40 11.26
CA ILE A 85 -2.90 1.87 12.62
C ILE A 85 -4.28 2.49 12.74
N ASN A 86 -4.72 3.22 11.73
CA ASN A 86 -5.93 4.03 11.75
C ASN A 86 -7.18 3.26 11.32
N SER A 87 -7.02 2.21 10.52
CA SER A 87 -8.15 1.40 10.04
C SER A 87 -8.44 0.21 10.95
N ILE A 88 -9.70 0.09 11.41
CA ILE A 88 -10.16 -1.08 12.18
C ILE A 88 -10.00 -2.36 11.37
N ILE A 89 -10.30 -2.32 10.08
CA ILE A 89 -10.20 -3.48 9.20
C ILE A 89 -8.72 -3.89 9.05
N ALA A 90 -7.82 -2.93 8.80
CA ALA A 90 -6.40 -3.21 8.73
C ALA A 90 -5.84 -3.77 10.05
N LYS A 91 -6.29 -3.27 11.21
CA LYS A 91 -5.93 -3.83 12.52
C LYS A 91 -6.38 -5.27 12.70
N LEU A 92 -7.60 -5.61 12.28
CA LEU A 92 -8.09 -7.00 12.33
C LEU A 92 -7.24 -7.92 11.45
N MET A 93 -6.80 -7.42 10.32
CA MET A 93 -5.95 -8.17 9.39
C MET A 93 -4.53 -8.37 9.92
N LEU A 94 -3.97 -7.37 10.62
CA LEU A 94 -2.67 -7.52 11.28
C LEU A 94 -2.67 -8.63 12.33
N ARG A 95 -3.82 -8.91 12.97
CA ARG A 95 -3.95 -10.03 13.91
C ARG A 95 -3.74 -11.41 13.27
N ALA A 96 -3.87 -11.53 11.95
CA ALA A 96 -3.54 -12.75 11.23
C ALA A 96 -2.02 -13.00 11.11
N PHE A 97 -1.20 -11.97 11.27
CA PHE A 97 0.26 -12.06 11.24
C PHE A 97 0.82 -12.21 12.65
N VAL A 98 0.60 -13.39 13.23
CA VAL A 98 0.97 -13.67 14.63
C VAL A 98 2.48 -13.90 14.85
N SER A 99 3.23 -14.20 13.78
CA SER A 99 4.69 -14.39 13.81
C SER A 99 5.31 -14.27 12.42
N LEU A 100 6.63 -14.03 12.37
CA LEU A 100 7.36 -13.92 11.09
C LEU A 100 7.20 -15.16 10.20
N PRO A 101 7.38 -16.41 10.69
CA PRO A 101 7.19 -17.59 9.83
C PRO A 101 5.78 -17.67 9.23
N VAL A 102 4.75 -17.32 10.00
CA VAL A 102 3.37 -17.27 9.49
C VAL A 102 3.21 -16.19 8.45
N ALA A 103 3.74 -14.99 8.70
CA ALA A 103 3.70 -13.89 7.74
C ALA A 103 4.39 -14.27 6.42
N PHE A 104 5.59 -14.84 6.49
CA PHE A 104 6.33 -15.26 5.30
C PHE A 104 5.54 -16.28 4.47
N LYS A 105 4.90 -17.24 5.10
CA LYS A 105 4.10 -18.27 4.43
C LYS A 105 2.79 -17.71 3.84
N THR A 106 2.17 -16.75 4.51
CA THR A 106 0.82 -16.29 4.16
C THR A 106 0.80 -15.06 3.25
N THR A 107 1.91 -14.32 3.13
CA THR A 107 2.00 -13.10 2.32
C THR A 107 1.47 -13.26 0.88
N PRO A 108 1.82 -14.31 0.10
CA PRO A 108 1.34 -14.45 -1.28
C PRO A 108 -0.19 -14.59 -1.35
N ARG A 109 -0.77 -15.38 -0.44
CA ARG A 109 -2.23 -15.53 -0.35
C ARG A 109 -2.89 -14.22 0.08
N PHE A 110 -2.27 -13.51 1.02
CA PHE A 110 -2.74 -12.23 1.51
C PHE A 110 -2.76 -11.20 0.38
N TRP A 111 -1.68 -11.10 -0.39
CA TRP A 111 -1.58 -10.21 -1.55
C TRP A 111 -2.72 -10.44 -2.54
N ARG A 112 -2.98 -11.68 -2.93
CA ARG A 112 -4.06 -12.05 -3.85
C ARG A 112 -5.49 -11.73 -3.34
N ASN A 113 -5.66 -11.60 -2.02
CA ASN A 113 -6.93 -11.15 -1.46
C ASN A 113 -7.18 -9.64 -1.66
N TYR A 114 -6.14 -8.88 -2.00
CA TYR A 114 -6.21 -7.42 -2.17
C TYR A 114 -6.14 -6.98 -3.60
N THR A 115 -5.40 -7.68 -4.43
CA THR A 115 -5.20 -7.33 -5.83
C THR A 115 -5.00 -8.58 -6.67
N ASP A 116 -5.38 -8.47 -7.94
CA ASP A 116 -5.06 -9.44 -8.98
C ASP A 116 -3.81 -9.02 -9.78
N LEU A 117 -3.08 -7.99 -9.32
CA LEU A 117 -1.89 -7.47 -9.96
C LEU A 117 -0.63 -8.06 -9.33
N GLY A 118 0.17 -8.72 -10.16
CA GLY A 118 1.47 -9.23 -9.77
C GLY A 118 1.45 -10.26 -8.65
N GLU A 119 2.61 -10.71 -8.26
CA GLU A 119 2.82 -11.65 -7.18
C GLU A 119 3.80 -11.11 -6.16
N MET A 120 3.51 -11.31 -4.87
CA MET A 120 4.36 -10.86 -3.78
C MET A 120 4.88 -12.06 -3.00
N ASN A 121 6.18 -12.33 -3.13
CA ASN A 121 6.83 -13.52 -2.60
C ASN A 121 8.11 -13.19 -1.83
N TRP A 122 8.32 -13.84 -0.68
CA TRP A 122 9.58 -13.78 0.03
C TRP A 122 10.62 -14.67 -0.68
N VAL A 123 11.74 -14.08 -1.06
CA VAL A 123 12.83 -14.78 -1.75
C VAL A 123 14.03 -15.07 -0.85
N LYS A 124 14.12 -14.37 0.28
CA LYS A 124 15.07 -14.61 1.36
C LYS A 124 14.40 -14.36 2.69
N THR A 125 14.61 -15.26 3.64
CA THR A 125 14.14 -15.08 5.03
C THR A 125 15.20 -15.67 5.96
N ASP A 126 15.94 -14.82 6.67
CA ASP A 126 16.97 -15.22 7.63
C ASP A 126 16.69 -14.53 8.97
N ILE A 127 15.99 -15.23 9.84
CA ILE A 127 15.59 -14.70 11.16
C ILE A 127 16.83 -14.53 12.07
N GLN A 128 17.84 -15.38 11.93
CA GLN A 128 19.05 -15.29 12.76
C GLN A 128 19.87 -14.05 12.40
N LYS A 129 20.03 -13.79 11.11
CA LYS A 129 20.70 -12.58 10.60
C LYS A 129 19.80 -11.34 10.65
N ARG A 130 18.53 -11.51 11.00
CA ARG A 130 17.52 -10.44 11.01
C ARG A 130 17.38 -9.74 9.67
N GLU A 131 17.33 -10.54 8.60
CA GLU A 131 17.20 -10.07 7.23
C GLU A 131 16.09 -10.82 6.50
N ALA A 132 15.40 -10.11 5.62
CA ALA A 132 14.46 -10.71 4.68
C ALA A 132 14.38 -9.90 3.38
N VAL A 133 14.00 -10.57 2.29
CA VAL A 133 13.81 -9.95 0.99
C VAL A 133 12.48 -10.38 0.40
N LEU A 134 11.65 -9.40 0.06
CA LEU A 134 10.33 -9.56 -0.55
C LEU A 134 10.37 -9.01 -1.97
N ARG A 135 9.88 -9.78 -2.93
CA ARG A 135 9.75 -9.34 -4.33
C ARG A 135 8.31 -9.23 -4.76
N LEU A 136 8.05 -8.19 -5.52
CA LEU A 136 6.82 -7.97 -6.27
C LEU A 136 7.14 -8.11 -7.75
N THR A 137 6.68 -9.21 -8.36
CA THR A 137 6.86 -9.53 -9.78
C THR A 137 5.56 -9.29 -10.55
N ASP A 138 5.65 -9.16 -11.88
CA ASP A 138 4.49 -9.00 -12.79
C ASP A 138 3.54 -7.86 -12.42
N TYR A 139 4.02 -6.90 -11.66
CA TYR A 139 3.28 -5.70 -11.31
C TYR A 139 3.47 -4.63 -12.41
N PRO A 140 2.41 -3.90 -12.80
CA PRO A 140 2.55 -2.89 -13.84
C PRO A 140 3.51 -1.78 -13.42
N LYS A 141 4.22 -1.20 -14.39
CA LYS A 141 5.04 -0.01 -14.16
C LYS A 141 4.15 1.15 -13.75
N VAL A 142 4.16 1.50 -12.49
CA VAL A 142 3.40 2.61 -11.88
C VAL A 142 4.35 3.63 -11.28
N HIS A 143 3.82 4.78 -10.89
CA HIS A 143 4.60 5.85 -10.26
C HIS A 143 5.28 5.39 -8.96
N LEU A 144 6.48 5.90 -8.68
CA LEU A 144 7.28 5.53 -7.51
C LEU A 144 6.51 5.67 -6.19
N ALA A 145 5.68 6.69 -6.06
CA ALA A 145 4.86 6.94 -4.89
C ALA A 145 3.97 5.74 -4.48
N ILE A 146 3.58 4.87 -5.43
CA ILE A 146 2.81 3.65 -5.12
C ILE A 146 3.70 2.63 -4.41
N TYR A 147 4.95 2.48 -4.82
CA TYR A 147 5.91 1.57 -4.16
C TYR A 147 6.31 2.12 -2.78
N GLU A 148 6.40 3.45 -2.62
CA GLU A 148 6.60 4.08 -1.31
C GLU A 148 5.46 3.78 -0.35
N TYR A 149 4.21 3.80 -0.81
CA TYR A 149 3.06 3.36 -0.01
C TYR A 149 3.23 1.89 0.46
N PHE A 150 3.63 0.99 -0.45
CA PHE A 150 3.89 -0.40 -0.06
C PHE A 150 5.04 -0.51 0.94
N ARG A 151 6.12 0.24 0.76
CA ARG A 151 7.26 0.27 1.68
C ARG A 151 6.83 0.67 3.09
N GLY A 152 6.03 1.72 3.22
CA GLY A 152 5.47 2.16 4.50
C GLY A 152 4.57 1.11 5.14
N TYR A 153 3.65 0.54 4.37
CA TYR A 153 2.73 -0.50 4.81
C TYR A 153 3.46 -1.76 5.31
N LEU A 154 4.42 -2.24 4.52
CA LEU A 154 5.25 -3.40 4.86
C LEU A 154 6.09 -3.16 6.11
N LYS A 155 6.68 -1.96 6.23
CA LYS A 155 7.42 -1.57 7.45
C LYS A 155 6.53 -1.69 8.68
N LYS A 156 5.33 -1.13 8.64
CA LYS A 156 4.41 -1.15 9.78
C LYS A 156 3.99 -2.55 10.17
N ILE A 157 3.68 -3.40 9.20
CA ILE A 157 3.33 -4.81 9.45
C ILE A 157 4.50 -5.52 10.15
N MET A 158 5.72 -5.40 9.61
CA MET A 158 6.89 -6.06 10.17
C MET A 158 7.22 -5.56 11.59
N GLU A 159 7.16 -4.25 11.84
CA GLU A 159 7.36 -3.68 13.18
C GLU A 159 6.39 -4.25 14.22
N THR A 160 5.15 -4.50 13.82
CA THR A 160 4.14 -5.07 14.71
C THR A 160 4.49 -6.49 15.14
N MET A 161 5.15 -7.26 14.27
CA MET A 161 5.54 -8.65 14.52
C MET A 161 6.86 -8.78 15.28
N ILE A 162 7.87 -8.00 14.86
CA ILE A 162 9.23 -8.14 15.41
C ILE A 162 9.46 -7.30 16.66
N LYS A 163 8.55 -6.37 16.98
CA LYS A 163 8.66 -5.41 18.12
C LYS A 163 10.00 -4.66 18.15
N SER A 164 10.63 -4.46 17.00
CA SER A 164 11.89 -3.72 16.87
C SER A 164 11.65 -2.32 16.34
N LYS A 165 12.25 -1.32 16.99
CA LYS A 165 12.25 0.08 16.53
C LYS A 165 13.31 0.35 15.45
N ASN A 166 14.24 -0.58 15.24
CA ASN A 166 15.37 -0.42 14.32
C ASN A 166 15.12 -1.02 12.95
N LEU A 167 13.88 -1.45 12.65
CA LEU A 167 13.56 -2.00 11.35
C LEU A 167 13.79 -0.99 10.24
N ARG A 168 14.63 -1.36 9.29
CA ARG A 168 14.82 -0.66 8.00
C ARG A 168 14.10 -1.45 6.91
N VAL A 169 13.45 -0.72 6.02
CA VAL A 169 12.84 -1.29 4.81
C VAL A 169 13.22 -0.39 3.64
N GLU A 170 13.90 -0.95 2.67
CA GLU A 170 14.43 -0.22 1.51
C GLU A 170 13.91 -0.86 0.21
N ILE A 171 13.73 -0.03 -0.82
CA ILE A 171 13.46 -0.49 -2.19
C ILE A 171 14.81 -0.61 -2.89
N THR A 172 15.33 -1.83 -3.02
CA THR A 172 16.64 -2.09 -3.62
C THR A 172 16.58 -2.29 -5.12
N LYS A 173 15.43 -2.71 -5.67
CA LYS A 173 15.12 -2.74 -7.10
C LYS A 173 13.71 -2.22 -7.34
N SER A 174 13.44 -1.63 -8.51
CA SER A 174 12.14 -1.06 -8.83
C SER A 174 11.80 -1.14 -10.31
N ILE A 175 10.65 -1.72 -10.62
CA ILE A 175 10.06 -1.71 -11.97
C ILE A 175 9.92 -0.26 -12.50
N TYR A 176 9.68 0.71 -11.62
CA TYR A 176 9.64 2.12 -11.99
C TYR A 176 10.97 2.61 -12.57
N LYS A 177 12.09 2.16 -12.00
CA LYS A 177 13.45 2.49 -12.45
C LYS A 177 13.94 1.64 -13.63
N GLY A 178 13.17 0.65 -14.05
CA GLY A 178 13.49 -0.22 -15.18
C GLY A 178 13.97 -1.62 -14.80
N ASP A 179 13.96 -1.97 -13.50
CA ASP A 179 14.24 -3.34 -13.08
C ASP A 179 13.08 -4.28 -13.47
N GLU A 180 13.37 -5.57 -13.56
CA GLU A 180 12.38 -6.61 -13.88
C GLU A 180 11.30 -6.76 -12.80
N PHE A 181 11.65 -6.50 -11.55
CA PHE A 181 10.76 -6.60 -10.39
C PHE A 181 11.05 -5.47 -9.38
N THR A 182 10.11 -5.27 -8.46
CA THR A 182 10.37 -4.41 -7.29
C THR A 182 10.76 -5.28 -6.10
N GLU A 183 11.85 -4.90 -5.42
CA GLU A 183 12.41 -5.64 -4.28
C GLU A 183 12.45 -4.76 -3.04
N PHE A 184 11.92 -5.30 -1.95
CA PHE A 184 11.95 -4.70 -0.64
C PHE A 184 12.88 -5.52 0.25
N THR A 185 13.92 -4.87 0.79
CA THR A 185 14.86 -5.48 1.75
C THR A 185 14.54 -5.02 3.16
N PHE A 186 14.62 -5.95 4.10
CA PHE A 186 14.33 -5.73 5.51
C PHE A 186 15.55 -6.09 6.33
N ALA A 187 15.90 -5.22 7.30
CA ALA A 187 16.93 -5.46 8.31
C ALA A 187 16.45 -4.93 9.66
N TRP A 188 16.58 -5.75 10.76
CA TRP A 188 16.06 -5.39 12.09
C TRP A 188 16.92 -5.83 13.26
#